data_71253706fa410a3d1b3507a0d61823d6
#
_entry.id   71253706fa410a3d1b3507a0d61823d6
#
_cell.length_a   1.000
_cell.length_b   1.000
_cell.length_c   1.000
_cell.angle_alpha   90.00
_cell.angle_beta   90.00
_cell.angle_gamma   90.00
#
_symmetry.space_group_name_H-M   'P 1'
#
loop_
_entity.id
_entity.type
_entity.pdbx_description
1 polymer ?
#
loop_
_entity_poly.entity_id
_entity_poly.type
_entity_poly.pdbx_seq_one_letter_code
_entity_poly.pdbx_strand_id
1 'polypeptide(L)'
;MTSCTRIPESISRAITIVAALIAAIGIGVRPTRAEQLKKETAAAFDQYIRLKETRDERQISGRQAFLWIDALPDPIAREAYAKVKGGQVLTRRNQDCGTPDCSAIPGGLIHDWVGVVFIPGVSLAQAMSALQDYDRDADYYRPQVLVSKLLDRSGDVFDVFLRLKQVHVITVVLDTEYEVHYRYLDDAHAVSRSYSTRIAEVENAGEANEHDRTPGDDRGLLWRLYSYWRFYQADGGIYIQCNAVSLTRDVPAGLGWLIRPFIQKIPSESLRFTLDATRAAVAKKFESVSNGTHDAEGSK
;
A
#
# COMPACT_ATOMS: atom_id res chain seq x y z
N MET A 1 32.88 -22.55 20.05
CA MET A 1 32.06 -22.14 21.22
C MET A 1 30.87 -21.38 20.69
N THR A 2 29.76 -22.07 20.48
CA THR A 2 28.53 -21.53 19.88
C THR A 2 27.62 -21.10 21.02
N SER A 3 27.42 -19.78 21.17
CA SER A 3 26.53 -19.20 22.17
C SER A 3 25.07 -19.33 21.67
N CYS A 4 24.33 -20.23 22.26
CA CYS A 4 22.90 -20.40 22.03
C CYS A 4 22.14 -19.39 22.92
N THR A 5 21.65 -18.30 22.35
CA THR A 5 20.84 -17.29 23.04
C THR A 5 19.45 -17.87 23.31
N ARG A 6 19.17 -18.24 24.56
CA ARG A 6 17.81 -18.68 25.00
C ARG A 6 16.85 -17.50 24.97
N ILE A 7 15.75 -17.63 24.24
CA ILE A 7 14.62 -16.71 24.29
C ILE A 7 13.98 -16.79 25.69
N PRO A 8 13.69 -15.66 26.35
CA PRO A 8 13.07 -15.66 27.68
C PRO A 8 11.72 -16.38 27.69
N GLU A 9 11.51 -17.26 28.65
CA GLU A 9 10.29 -18.09 28.79
C GLU A 9 8.98 -17.30 28.85
N SER A 10 9.02 -16.04 29.30
CA SER A 10 7.85 -15.16 29.36
C SER A 10 7.33 -14.77 27.97
N ILE A 11 8.21 -14.59 26.98
CA ILE A 11 7.86 -14.27 25.59
C ILE A 11 7.31 -15.52 24.89
N SER A 12 7.90 -16.69 25.16
CA SER A 12 7.43 -17.97 24.63
C SER A 12 6.01 -18.31 25.11
N ARG A 13 5.69 -18.05 26.37
CA ARG A 13 4.34 -18.31 26.93
C ARG A 13 3.29 -17.35 26.37
N ALA A 14 3.64 -16.08 26.14
CA ALA A 14 2.71 -15.10 25.52
C ALA A 14 2.38 -15.49 24.07
N ILE A 15 3.37 -15.90 23.29
CA ILE A 15 3.20 -16.38 21.92
C ILE A 15 2.37 -17.66 21.88
N THR A 16 2.57 -18.59 22.82
CA THR A 16 1.82 -19.84 22.89
C THR A 16 0.35 -19.60 23.28
N ILE A 17 0.06 -18.65 24.17
CA ILE A 17 -1.31 -18.30 24.56
C ILE A 17 -2.06 -17.63 23.40
N VAL A 18 -1.40 -16.74 22.67
CA VAL A 18 -1.99 -16.07 21.49
C VAL A 18 -2.23 -17.09 20.37
N ALA A 19 -1.28 -18.00 20.12
CA ALA A 19 -1.44 -19.07 19.14
C ALA A 19 -2.55 -20.05 19.54
N ALA A 20 -2.69 -20.39 20.83
CA ALA A 20 -3.74 -21.27 21.34
C ALA A 20 -5.13 -20.60 21.29
N LEU A 21 -5.23 -19.28 21.54
CA LEU A 21 -6.49 -18.54 21.39
C LEU A 21 -6.91 -18.45 19.90
N ILE A 22 -5.97 -18.29 18.98
CA ILE A 22 -6.25 -18.27 17.55
C ILE A 22 -6.62 -19.66 17.04
N ALA A 23 -5.99 -20.74 17.56
CA ALA A 23 -6.37 -22.11 17.27
C ALA A 23 -7.73 -22.47 17.86
N ALA A 24 -8.11 -21.95 19.04
CA ALA A 24 -9.44 -22.13 19.62
C ALA A 24 -10.55 -21.41 18.84
N ILE A 25 -10.23 -20.30 18.18
CA ILE A 25 -11.13 -19.62 17.23
C ILE A 25 -11.32 -20.47 15.94
N GLY A 26 -10.31 -21.28 15.56
CA GLY A 26 -10.38 -22.19 14.41
C GLY A 26 -11.10 -23.53 14.66
N ILE A 27 -11.22 -23.98 15.91
CA ILE A 27 -11.70 -25.35 16.22
C ILE A 27 -13.18 -25.39 16.66
N GLY A 28 -13.79 -24.25 16.98
CA GLY A 28 -15.18 -24.24 17.53
C GLY A 28 -16.17 -23.35 16.78
N VAL A 29 -15.75 -22.56 15.83
CA VAL A 29 -16.65 -21.78 14.99
C VAL A 29 -16.89 -22.57 13.72
N ARG A 30 -18.13 -23.08 13.53
CA ARG A 30 -18.61 -23.46 12.19
C ARG A 30 -18.09 -22.38 11.23
N PRO A 31 -17.64 -22.72 9.99
CA PRO A 31 -17.21 -21.73 9.03
C PRO A 31 -18.30 -20.66 9.01
N THR A 32 -18.02 -19.52 9.63
CA THR A 32 -18.95 -18.41 9.61
C THR A 32 -19.09 -18.10 8.13
N ARG A 33 -20.31 -18.23 7.66
CA ARG A 33 -20.76 -17.89 6.30
C ARG A 33 -19.88 -16.77 5.79
N ALA A 34 -19.21 -17.00 4.66
CA ALA A 34 -18.39 -15.98 4.01
C ALA A 34 -19.14 -14.66 4.07
N GLU A 35 -18.52 -13.62 4.60
CA GLU A 35 -19.23 -12.37 4.86
C GLU A 35 -19.20 -11.58 3.56
N GLN A 36 -20.30 -11.62 2.84
CA GLN A 36 -20.44 -10.87 1.59
C GLN A 36 -20.28 -9.38 1.84
N LEU A 37 -19.50 -8.72 0.98
CA LEU A 37 -19.46 -7.27 0.90
C LEU A 37 -20.89 -6.73 0.65
N LYS A 38 -21.50 -6.15 1.66
CA LYS A 38 -22.87 -5.64 1.59
C LYS A 38 -22.95 -4.40 0.73
N LYS A 39 -24.09 -4.19 0.08
CA LYS A 39 -24.31 -3.01 -0.77
C LYS A 39 -24.16 -1.70 0.00
N GLU A 40 -24.65 -1.64 1.24
CA GLU A 40 -24.52 -0.46 2.10
C GLU A 40 -23.05 -0.17 2.47
N THR A 41 -22.24 -1.19 2.70
CA THR A 41 -20.80 -1.07 2.97
C THR A 41 -20.06 -0.50 1.74
N ALA A 42 -20.33 -1.07 0.56
CA ALA A 42 -19.77 -0.60 -0.69
C ALA A 42 -20.17 0.87 -0.98
N ALA A 43 -21.46 1.21 -0.82
CA ALA A 43 -21.96 2.56 -1.03
C ALA A 43 -21.34 3.59 -0.08
N ALA A 44 -21.13 3.24 1.18
CA ALA A 44 -20.47 4.10 2.15
C ALA A 44 -18.98 4.32 1.79
N PHE A 45 -18.28 3.27 1.35
CA PHE A 45 -16.91 3.39 0.84
C PHE A 45 -16.86 4.30 -0.40
N ASP A 46 -17.74 4.08 -1.37
CA ASP A 46 -17.80 4.90 -2.59
C ASP A 46 -18.10 6.38 -2.28
N GLN A 47 -18.92 6.65 -1.28
CA GLN A 47 -19.16 8.03 -0.81
C GLN A 47 -17.90 8.64 -0.20
N TYR A 48 -17.16 7.87 0.63
CA TYR A 48 -15.88 8.30 1.19
C TYR A 48 -14.88 8.67 0.08
N ILE A 49 -14.75 7.80 -0.92
CA ILE A 49 -13.85 8.00 -2.07
C ILE A 49 -14.22 9.27 -2.86
N ARG A 50 -15.49 9.47 -3.18
CA ARG A 50 -15.93 10.70 -3.89
C ARG A 50 -15.56 11.98 -3.13
N LEU A 51 -15.79 12.01 -1.82
CA LEU A 51 -15.44 13.15 -0.98
C LEU A 51 -13.93 13.39 -0.92
N LYS A 52 -13.15 12.30 -0.80
CA LYS A 52 -11.70 12.35 -0.83
C LYS A 52 -11.18 12.90 -2.16
N GLU A 53 -11.63 12.34 -3.28
CA GLU A 53 -11.19 12.76 -4.62
C GLU A 53 -11.56 14.20 -4.93
N THR A 54 -12.73 14.67 -4.49
CA THR A 54 -13.12 16.08 -4.61
C THR A 54 -12.15 16.99 -3.86
N ARG A 55 -11.68 16.60 -2.67
CA ARG A 55 -10.70 17.37 -1.91
C ARG A 55 -9.33 17.33 -2.58
N ASP A 56 -8.89 16.14 -3.00
CA ASP A 56 -7.62 15.93 -3.68
C ASP A 56 -7.52 16.76 -4.96
N GLU A 57 -8.59 16.78 -5.77
CA GLU A 57 -8.60 17.55 -7.01
C GLU A 57 -8.51 19.06 -6.76
N ARG A 58 -9.17 19.57 -5.70
CA ARG A 58 -9.04 20.99 -5.30
C ARG A 58 -7.61 21.33 -4.88
N GLN A 59 -6.94 20.45 -4.14
CA GLN A 59 -5.55 20.64 -3.74
C GLN A 59 -4.62 20.66 -4.95
N ILE A 60 -4.79 19.69 -5.87
CA ILE A 60 -4.00 19.58 -7.10
C ILE A 60 -4.21 20.83 -7.97
N SER A 61 -5.44 21.24 -8.20
CA SER A 61 -5.78 22.40 -9.04
C SER A 61 -5.36 23.73 -8.41
N GLY A 62 -5.44 23.83 -7.08
CA GLY A 62 -5.03 25.05 -6.34
C GLY A 62 -3.52 25.21 -6.20
N ARG A 63 -2.73 24.22 -6.54
CA ARG A 63 -1.25 24.17 -6.37
C ARG A 63 -0.78 24.52 -4.96
N GLN A 64 -1.67 24.52 -4.00
CA GLN A 64 -1.37 24.73 -2.59
C GLN A 64 -1.27 23.36 -1.92
N ALA A 65 -0.18 23.11 -1.20
CA ALA A 65 0.04 21.87 -0.47
C ALA A 65 -0.07 20.62 -1.38
N PHE A 66 0.80 20.50 -2.40
CA PHE A 66 0.82 19.37 -3.32
C PHE A 66 1.12 18.06 -2.60
N LEU A 67 2.10 18.07 -1.68
CA LEU A 67 2.37 16.96 -0.78
C LEU A 67 1.67 17.20 0.56
N TRP A 68 1.34 16.12 1.29
CA TRP A 68 0.72 16.26 2.60
C TRP A 68 1.60 17.03 3.62
N ILE A 69 2.93 16.97 3.45
CA ILE A 69 3.87 17.67 4.29
C ILE A 69 3.85 19.20 4.08
N ASP A 70 3.39 19.67 2.91
CA ASP A 70 3.24 21.10 2.61
C ASP A 70 2.13 21.74 3.46
N ALA A 71 1.13 20.95 3.86
CA ALA A 71 0.02 21.40 4.69
C ALA A 71 0.36 21.49 6.20
N LEU A 72 1.57 21.10 6.59
CA LEU A 72 2.03 21.20 7.98
C LEU A 72 2.45 22.65 8.32
N PRO A 73 2.36 23.07 9.59
CA PRO A 73 2.94 24.34 10.04
C PRO A 73 4.44 24.41 9.69
N ASP A 74 4.93 25.60 9.31
CA ASP A 74 6.29 25.82 8.80
C ASP A 74 7.42 25.09 9.54
N PRO A 75 7.54 25.16 10.87
CA PRO A 75 8.66 24.48 11.54
C PRO A 75 8.56 22.95 11.38
N ILE A 76 7.34 22.38 11.41
CA ILE A 76 7.10 20.95 11.27
C ILE A 76 7.30 20.51 9.81
N ALA A 77 6.86 21.32 8.84
CA ALA A 77 7.06 21.06 7.41
C ALA A 77 8.56 20.99 7.09
N ARG A 78 9.37 21.98 7.54
CA ARG A 78 10.83 21.98 7.35
C ARG A 78 11.51 20.75 7.94
N GLU A 79 11.09 20.32 9.13
CA GLU A 79 11.62 19.11 9.75
C GLU A 79 11.21 17.86 8.96
N ALA A 80 9.97 17.79 8.48
CA ALA A 80 9.49 16.68 7.64
C ALA A 80 10.30 16.58 6.34
N TYR A 81 10.51 17.69 5.64
CA TYR A 81 11.35 17.74 4.44
C TYR A 81 12.79 17.31 4.73
N ALA A 82 13.39 17.76 5.83
CA ALA A 82 14.74 17.35 6.22
C ALA A 82 14.83 15.84 6.46
N LYS A 83 13.82 15.25 7.13
CA LYS A 83 13.75 13.80 7.39
C LYS A 83 13.63 13.00 6.10
N VAL A 84 12.74 13.37 5.18
CA VAL A 84 12.61 12.64 3.90
C VAL A 84 13.83 12.79 3.03
N LYS A 85 14.46 13.98 2.95
CA LYS A 85 15.74 14.19 2.26
C LYS A 85 16.87 13.38 2.91
N GLY A 86 16.82 13.18 4.21
CA GLY A 86 17.71 12.27 4.97
C GLY A 86 17.40 10.78 4.79
N GLY A 87 16.51 10.40 3.87
CA GLY A 87 16.19 9.02 3.52
C GLY A 87 15.12 8.36 4.39
N GLN A 88 14.41 9.11 5.24
CA GLN A 88 13.32 8.54 6.02
C GLN A 88 12.01 8.49 5.19
N VAL A 89 11.26 7.41 5.35
CA VAL A 89 9.86 7.33 4.89
C VAL A 89 8.98 7.85 6.02
N LEU A 90 8.23 8.91 5.75
CA LEU A 90 7.24 9.43 6.69
C LEU A 90 5.85 8.91 6.31
N THR A 91 5.14 8.38 7.30
CA THR A 91 3.76 7.91 7.12
C THR A 91 2.86 8.46 8.22
N ARG A 92 1.62 8.76 7.89
CA ARG A 92 0.56 9.09 8.85
C ARG A 92 -0.78 8.51 8.41
N ARG A 93 -1.68 8.31 9.38
CA ARG A 93 -3.08 8.02 9.09
C ARG A 93 -3.78 9.33 8.71
N ASN A 94 -4.56 9.30 7.62
CA ASN A 94 -5.48 10.39 7.31
C ASN A 94 -6.72 10.28 8.22
N GLN A 95 -7.03 11.39 8.91
CA GLN A 95 -8.20 11.48 9.79
C GLN A 95 -9.18 12.56 9.30
N ASP A 96 -9.04 12.99 8.04
CA ASP A 96 -9.71 14.20 7.49
C ASP A 96 -11.18 13.98 7.08
N CYS A 97 -11.90 13.12 7.76
CA CYS A 97 -13.29 12.82 7.44
C CYS A 97 -14.31 13.50 8.36
N GLY A 98 -13.87 14.45 9.19
CA GLY A 98 -14.76 15.30 9.97
C GLY A 98 -15.41 14.65 11.19
N THR A 99 -15.14 13.36 11.47
CA THR A 99 -15.60 12.65 12.68
C THR A 99 -14.46 11.90 13.34
N PRO A 100 -14.46 11.72 14.67
CA PRO A 100 -13.38 11.04 15.39
C PRO A 100 -13.13 9.58 14.99
N ASP A 101 -14.12 8.91 14.42
CA ASP A 101 -14.05 7.50 13.99
C ASP A 101 -14.66 7.29 12.59
N CYS A 102 -14.15 8.02 11.62
CA CYS A 102 -14.57 7.90 10.21
C CYS A 102 -14.05 6.65 9.50
N SER A 103 -13.30 5.83 10.18
CA SER A 103 -12.86 4.54 9.65
C SER A 103 -13.95 3.49 9.72
N ALA A 104 -14.92 3.62 10.64
CA ALA A 104 -16.02 2.68 10.78
C ALA A 104 -17.17 3.06 9.86
N ILE A 105 -17.55 2.15 8.97
CA ILE A 105 -18.73 2.22 8.13
C ILE A 105 -19.59 0.98 8.36
N PRO A 106 -20.87 0.96 7.96
CA PRO A 106 -21.70 -0.23 8.15
C PRO A 106 -21.04 -1.51 7.64
N GLY A 107 -20.71 -2.45 8.53
CA GLY A 107 -20.10 -3.73 8.20
C GLY A 107 -18.68 -3.70 7.67
N GLY A 108 -17.95 -2.58 7.81
CA GLY A 108 -16.58 -2.46 7.32
C GLY A 108 -15.74 -1.40 8.00
N LEU A 109 -14.44 -1.43 7.70
CA LEU A 109 -13.45 -0.47 8.17
C LEU A 109 -12.71 0.13 6.98
N ILE A 110 -12.61 1.45 6.94
CA ILE A 110 -11.77 2.18 5.98
C ILE A 110 -10.41 2.46 6.64
N HIS A 111 -9.36 2.10 5.94
CA HIS A 111 -7.98 2.44 6.31
C HIS A 111 -7.45 3.43 5.28
N ASP A 112 -7.19 4.66 5.72
CA ASP A 112 -6.64 5.73 4.88
C ASP A 112 -5.30 6.18 5.46
N TRP A 113 -4.23 5.90 4.73
CA TRP A 113 -2.87 6.22 5.13
C TRP A 113 -2.13 6.94 4.01
N VAL A 114 -1.34 7.93 4.37
CA VAL A 114 -0.48 8.66 3.43
C VAL A 114 0.96 8.55 3.88
N GLY A 115 1.86 8.41 2.92
CA GLY A 115 3.29 8.44 3.17
C GLY A 115 4.04 9.14 2.06
N VAL A 116 5.26 9.58 2.35
CA VAL A 116 6.14 10.29 1.42
C VAL A 116 7.58 9.82 1.58
N VAL A 117 8.30 9.78 0.44
CA VAL A 117 9.72 9.47 0.33
C VAL A 117 10.38 10.45 -0.64
N PHE A 118 11.69 10.67 -0.49
CA PHE A 118 12.51 11.40 -1.44
C PHE A 118 13.56 10.49 -2.08
N ILE A 119 13.79 10.65 -3.38
CA ILE A 119 14.80 9.93 -4.16
C ILE A 119 15.71 10.95 -4.82
N PRO A 120 16.96 11.12 -4.36
CA PRO A 120 17.89 12.06 -4.92
C PRO A 120 18.35 11.65 -6.32
N GLY A 121 18.67 12.63 -7.17
CA GLY A 121 19.26 12.41 -8.50
C GLY A 121 18.32 11.81 -9.55
N VAL A 122 17.03 11.65 -9.25
CA VAL A 122 16.04 11.05 -10.14
C VAL A 122 15.08 12.12 -10.66
N SER A 123 14.86 12.15 -11.98
CA SER A 123 13.86 13.01 -12.62
C SER A 123 12.46 12.40 -12.57
N LEU A 124 11.44 13.24 -12.81
CA LEU A 124 10.05 12.81 -12.94
C LEU A 124 9.89 11.73 -14.03
N ALA A 125 10.49 11.94 -15.20
CA ALA A 125 10.41 11.00 -16.32
C ALA A 125 11.04 9.64 -15.98
N GLN A 126 12.16 9.64 -15.27
CA GLN A 126 12.80 8.41 -14.80
C GLN A 126 11.90 7.66 -13.79
N ALA A 127 11.38 8.36 -12.77
CA ALA A 127 10.48 7.74 -11.80
C ALA A 127 9.24 7.14 -12.46
N MET A 128 8.61 7.88 -13.39
CA MET A 128 7.44 7.40 -14.14
C MET A 128 7.76 6.18 -14.98
N SER A 129 8.92 6.16 -15.67
CA SER A 129 9.37 4.98 -16.44
C SER A 129 9.60 3.75 -15.56
N ALA A 130 10.02 3.93 -14.31
CA ALA A 130 10.19 2.81 -13.40
C ALA A 130 8.86 2.27 -12.90
N LEU A 131 7.93 3.16 -12.52
CA LEU A 131 6.64 2.81 -11.92
C LEU A 131 5.60 2.30 -12.93
N GLN A 132 5.79 2.55 -14.22
CA GLN A 132 4.94 2.00 -15.29
C GLN A 132 5.44 0.65 -15.83
N ASP A 133 6.54 0.12 -15.28
CA ASP A 133 7.14 -1.17 -15.67
C ASP A 133 6.54 -2.31 -14.82
N TYR A 134 5.21 -2.47 -14.92
CA TYR A 134 4.41 -3.37 -14.07
C TYR A 134 4.82 -4.84 -14.16
N ASP A 135 5.35 -5.31 -15.28
CA ASP A 135 5.81 -6.68 -15.42
C ASP A 135 6.98 -7.02 -14.47
N ARG A 136 7.64 -5.98 -13.93
CA ARG A 136 8.79 -6.13 -13.02
C ARG A 136 8.47 -5.81 -11.56
N ASP A 137 7.23 -5.47 -11.21
CA ASP A 137 6.86 -5.17 -9.83
C ASP A 137 7.17 -6.34 -8.89
N ALA A 138 7.00 -7.59 -9.35
CA ALA A 138 7.38 -8.76 -8.58
C ALA A 138 8.89 -8.83 -8.26
N ASP A 139 9.78 -8.17 -9.03
CA ASP A 139 11.22 -8.10 -8.75
C ASP A 139 11.54 -7.07 -7.67
N TYR A 140 10.73 -5.99 -7.61
CA TYR A 140 10.99 -4.84 -6.75
C TYR A 140 10.25 -4.92 -5.40
N TYR A 141 9.04 -5.47 -5.39
CA TYR A 141 8.16 -5.48 -4.23
C TYR A 141 8.06 -6.84 -3.53
N ARG A 142 9.04 -7.77 -3.77
CA ARG A 142 9.15 -8.97 -2.95
C ARG A 142 9.44 -8.62 -1.48
N PRO A 143 8.90 -9.37 -0.52
CA PRO A 143 8.08 -10.58 -0.66
C PRO A 143 6.57 -10.31 -0.77
N GLN A 144 6.12 -9.05 -0.82
CA GLN A 144 4.70 -8.72 -0.80
C GLN A 144 4.02 -8.92 -2.16
N VAL A 145 4.74 -8.72 -3.28
CA VAL A 145 4.26 -9.00 -4.64
C VAL A 145 4.94 -10.28 -5.13
N LEU A 146 4.16 -11.34 -5.37
CA LEU A 146 4.66 -12.62 -5.86
C LEU A 146 4.68 -12.70 -7.38
N VAL A 147 3.65 -12.14 -8.03
CA VAL A 147 3.47 -12.09 -9.48
C VAL A 147 2.95 -10.72 -9.84
N SER A 148 3.44 -10.16 -10.93
CA SER A 148 2.95 -8.92 -11.51
C SER A 148 2.87 -9.06 -13.04
N LYS A 149 1.84 -8.45 -13.63
CA LYS A 149 1.62 -8.46 -15.09
C LYS A 149 0.90 -7.20 -15.52
N LEU A 150 1.37 -6.59 -16.58
CA LEU A 150 0.58 -5.66 -17.38
C LEU A 150 -0.43 -6.47 -18.20
N LEU A 151 -1.73 -6.25 -17.98
CA LEU A 151 -2.80 -6.93 -18.72
C LEU A 151 -3.15 -6.20 -20.01
N ASP A 152 -3.30 -4.86 -19.92
CA ASP A 152 -3.56 -3.99 -21.08
C ASP A 152 -3.03 -2.58 -20.80
N ARG A 153 -2.83 -1.83 -21.90
CA ARG A 153 -2.45 -0.42 -21.86
C ARG A 153 -3.13 0.39 -22.95
N SER A 154 -3.83 1.43 -22.55
CA SER A 154 -4.44 2.40 -23.47
C SER A 154 -4.02 3.82 -23.10
N GLY A 155 -2.99 4.34 -23.78
CA GLY A 155 -2.40 5.66 -23.46
C GLY A 155 -1.79 5.69 -22.06
N ASP A 156 -2.40 6.50 -21.19
CA ASP A 156 -2.01 6.67 -19.79
C ASP A 156 -2.86 5.84 -18.80
N VAL A 157 -3.63 4.88 -19.32
CA VAL A 157 -4.42 3.93 -18.53
C VAL A 157 -3.79 2.54 -18.67
N PHE A 158 -3.61 1.88 -17.53
CA PHE A 158 -2.97 0.56 -17.44
C PHE A 158 -3.87 -0.38 -16.64
N ASP A 159 -4.14 -1.57 -17.19
CA ASP A 159 -4.76 -2.68 -16.47
C ASP A 159 -3.67 -3.62 -15.97
N VAL A 160 -3.63 -3.84 -14.66
CA VAL A 160 -2.52 -4.52 -13.98
C VAL A 160 -3.05 -5.65 -13.11
N PHE A 161 -2.41 -6.82 -13.20
CA PHE A 161 -2.60 -7.93 -12.28
C PHE A 161 -1.44 -8.00 -11.29
N LEU A 162 -1.78 -8.14 -9.99
CA LEU A 162 -0.80 -8.41 -8.93
C LEU A 162 -1.29 -9.57 -8.05
N ARG A 163 -0.42 -10.56 -7.84
CA ARG A 163 -0.60 -11.54 -6.76
C ARG A 163 0.13 -11.05 -5.52
N LEU A 164 -0.64 -10.67 -4.52
CA LEU A 164 -0.14 -10.11 -3.27
C LEU A 164 -0.05 -11.17 -2.17
N LYS A 165 1.01 -11.11 -1.36
CA LYS A 165 1.17 -11.95 -0.16
C LYS A 165 1.37 -11.08 1.06
N GLN A 166 0.53 -11.28 2.05
CA GLN A 166 0.65 -10.67 3.37
C GLN A 166 0.91 -11.75 4.42
N VAL A 167 1.96 -11.56 5.21
CA VAL A 167 2.35 -12.49 6.27
C VAL A 167 2.37 -11.74 7.59
N HIS A 168 1.37 -12.03 8.43
CA HIS A 168 1.29 -11.52 9.80
C HIS A 168 1.04 -12.70 10.76
N VAL A 169 -0.14 -12.75 11.40
CA VAL A 169 -0.55 -13.90 12.21
C VAL A 169 -0.96 -15.07 11.33
N ILE A 170 -1.55 -14.77 10.19
CA ILE A 170 -1.89 -15.71 9.12
C ILE A 170 -1.24 -15.23 7.82
N THR A 171 -0.97 -16.17 6.91
CA THR A 171 -0.60 -15.83 5.54
C THR A 171 -1.85 -15.72 4.70
N VAL A 172 -1.95 -14.62 3.94
CA VAL A 172 -3.02 -14.37 2.99
C VAL A 172 -2.40 -14.12 1.64
N VAL A 173 -2.92 -14.78 0.61
CA VAL A 173 -2.58 -14.53 -0.80
C VAL A 173 -3.83 -13.99 -1.48
N LEU A 174 -3.66 -12.92 -2.24
CA LEU A 174 -4.74 -12.24 -2.96
C LEU A 174 -4.35 -12.10 -4.42
N ASP A 175 -5.24 -12.48 -5.32
CA ASP A 175 -5.19 -12.14 -6.72
C ASP A 175 -5.99 -10.86 -6.96
N THR A 176 -5.31 -9.84 -7.49
CA THR A 176 -5.85 -8.48 -7.56
C THR A 176 -5.66 -7.91 -8.96
N GLU A 177 -6.67 -7.20 -9.44
CA GLU A 177 -6.61 -6.44 -10.68
C GLU A 177 -6.89 -4.97 -10.39
N TYR A 178 -6.17 -4.11 -11.12
CA TYR A 178 -6.24 -2.66 -10.95
C TYR A 178 -6.35 -1.98 -12.31
N GLU A 179 -7.15 -0.91 -12.35
CA GLU A 179 -7.10 0.11 -13.39
C GLU A 179 -6.31 1.30 -12.85
N VAL A 180 -5.23 1.69 -13.53
CA VAL A 180 -4.31 2.74 -13.10
C VAL A 180 -4.28 3.85 -14.13
N HIS A 181 -4.57 5.07 -13.69
CA HIS A 181 -4.56 6.27 -14.53
C HIS A 181 -3.39 7.17 -14.16
N TYR A 182 -2.60 7.59 -15.14
CA TYR A 182 -1.54 8.58 -14.97
C TYR A 182 -1.95 9.92 -15.58
N ARG A 183 -1.52 11.01 -14.97
CA ARG A 183 -1.74 12.37 -15.49
C ARG A 183 -0.53 13.25 -15.15
N TYR A 184 0.12 13.78 -16.18
CA TYR A 184 1.12 14.83 -16.02
C TYR A 184 0.41 16.16 -15.86
N LEU A 185 0.82 16.96 -14.88
CA LEU A 185 0.25 18.27 -14.59
C LEU A 185 1.11 19.39 -15.19
N ASP A 186 2.42 19.23 -15.11
CA ASP A 186 3.46 20.06 -15.72
C ASP A 186 4.81 19.29 -15.72
N ASP A 187 5.91 19.97 -16.04
CA ASP A 187 7.25 19.36 -16.14
C ASP A 187 7.79 18.82 -14.81
N ALA A 188 7.25 19.27 -13.67
CA ALA A 188 7.72 18.89 -12.35
C ALA A 188 6.68 18.05 -11.56
N HIS A 189 5.43 17.99 -12.00
CA HIS A 189 4.36 17.37 -11.25
C HIS A 189 3.59 16.34 -12.09
N ALA A 190 3.35 15.17 -11.49
CA ALA A 190 2.43 14.19 -12.02
C ALA A 190 1.63 13.54 -10.89
N VAL A 191 0.52 12.92 -11.25
CA VAL A 191 -0.33 12.15 -10.33
C VAL A 191 -0.71 10.83 -10.96
N SER A 192 -1.02 9.82 -10.12
CA SER A 192 -1.69 8.63 -10.59
C SER A 192 -2.77 8.19 -9.62
N ARG A 193 -3.79 7.51 -10.13
CA ARG A 193 -4.88 6.91 -9.37
C ARG A 193 -4.98 5.45 -9.77
N SER A 194 -5.04 4.57 -8.80
CA SER A 194 -5.19 3.14 -9.00
C SER A 194 -6.42 2.65 -8.25
N TYR A 195 -7.29 1.94 -8.94
CA TYR A 195 -8.54 1.39 -8.41
C TYR A 195 -8.53 -0.11 -8.56
N SER A 196 -8.70 -0.85 -7.46
CA SER A 196 -8.91 -2.28 -7.56
C SER A 196 -10.25 -2.56 -8.26
N THR A 197 -10.18 -3.24 -9.40
CA THR A 197 -11.34 -3.72 -10.17
C THR A 197 -11.76 -5.10 -9.69
N ARG A 198 -10.78 -5.92 -9.27
CA ARG A 198 -10.99 -7.24 -8.69
C ARG A 198 -10.04 -7.48 -7.53
N ILE A 199 -10.54 -8.07 -6.44
CA ILE A 199 -9.73 -8.67 -5.37
C ILE A 199 -10.36 -10.02 -5.03
N ALA A 200 -9.58 -11.09 -5.12
CA ALA A 200 -9.98 -12.44 -4.74
C ALA A 200 -8.96 -13.03 -3.78
N GLU A 201 -9.44 -13.66 -2.72
CA GLU A 201 -8.59 -14.43 -1.82
C GLU A 201 -8.26 -15.78 -2.45
N VAL A 202 -6.97 -16.12 -2.51
CA VAL A 202 -6.49 -17.40 -3.03
C VAL A 202 -6.54 -18.44 -1.91
N GLU A 203 -7.36 -19.45 -2.06
CA GLU A 203 -7.44 -20.59 -1.16
C GLU A 203 -6.43 -21.66 -1.58
N ASN A 204 -5.79 -22.30 -0.61
CA ASN A 204 -4.76 -23.33 -0.81
C ASN A 204 -3.58 -22.85 -1.70
N ALA A 205 -3.17 -21.59 -1.52
CA ALA A 205 -2.11 -20.99 -2.33
C ALA A 205 -0.82 -21.84 -2.35
N GLY A 206 -0.37 -22.21 -3.55
CA GLY A 206 0.79 -23.08 -3.78
C GLY A 206 0.49 -24.58 -3.76
N GLU A 207 -0.76 -25.00 -3.56
CA GLU A 207 -1.19 -26.39 -3.57
C GLU A 207 -1.88 -26.77 -4.89
N ALA A 208 -2.03 -28.06 -5.16
CA ALA A 208 -2.64 -28.56 -6.42
C ALA A 208 -4.12 -28.18 -6.57
N ASN A 209 -4.80 -27.86 -5.48
CA ASN A 209 -6.21 -27.44 -5.43
C ASN A 209 -6.34 -25.92 -5.18
N GLU A 210 -5.30 -25.15 -5.51
CA GLU A 210 -5.33 -23.69 -5.45
C GLU A 210 -6.49 -23.14 -6.31
N HIS A 211 -7.27 -22.22 -5.75
CA HIS A 211 -8.33 -21.51 -6.47
C HIS A 211 -8.67 -20.18 -5.80
N ASP A 212 -9.23 -19.26 -6.58
CA ASP A 212 -9.75 -18.00 -6.10
C ASP A 212 -11.12 -18.17 -5.46
N ARG A 213 -11.32 -17.54 -4.31
CA ARG A 213 -12.68 -17.33 -3.77
C ARG A 213 -13.42 -16.30 -4.61
N THR A 214 -14.74 -16.38 -4.61
CA THR A 214 -15.56 -15.35 -5.27
C THR A 214 -15.29 -13.99 -4.62
N PRO A 215 -14.94 -12.95 -5.39
CA PRO A 215 -14.72 -11.61 -4.85
C PRO A 215 -15.91 -11.11 -4.04
N GLY A 216 -15.63 -10.61 -2.82
CA GLY A 216 -16.64 -10.17 -1.89
C GLY A 216 -17.38 -11.28 -1.13
N ASP A 217 -17.12 -12.56 -1.41
CA ASP A 217 -17.61 -13.74 -0.67
C ASP A 217 -16.40 -14.51 -0.10
N ASP A 218 -15.64 -13.85 0.72
CA ASP A 218 -14.35 -14.26 1.26
C ASP A 218 -14.27 -13.97 2.77
N ARG A 219 -13.08 -13.96 3.34
CA ARG A 219 -12.90 -13.63 4.76
C ARG A 219 -13.00 -12.13 5.06
N GLY A 220 -13.17 -11.29 4.04
CA GLY A 220 -13.27 -9.82 4.17
C GLY A 220 -11.97 -9.15 4.63
N LEU A 221 -10.84 -9.79 4.37
CA LEU A 221 -9.53 -9.27 4.77
C LEU A 221 -9.13 -8.05 3.94
N LEU A 222 -9.54 -8.02 2.67
CA LEU A 222 -9.39 -6.86 1.78
C LEU A 222 -10.44 -6.93 0.67
N TRP A 223 -11.39 -5.98 0.64
CA TRP A 223 -12.42 -5.90 -0.39
C TRP A 223 -12.14 -4.86 -1.47
N ARG A 224 -11.44 -3.76 -1.09
CA ARG A 224 -11.03 -2.68 -1.99
C ARG A 224 -9.66 -2.17 -1.57
N LEU A 225 -8.85 -1.80 -2.55
CA LEU A 225 -7.58 -1.10 -2.33
C LEU A 225 -7.39 -0.08 -3.44
N TYR A 226 -7.45 1.19 -3.09
CA TYR A 226 -7.23 2.31 -3.99
C TYR A 226 -5.97 3.04 -3.57
N SER A 227 -5.20 3.51 -4.54
CA SER A 227 -4.01 4.30 -4.25
C SER A 227 -3.95 5.56 -5.11
N TYR A 228 -3.46 6.62 -4.49
CA TYR A 228 -3.33 7.95 -5.08
C TYR A 228 -1.89 8.38 -4.92
N TRP A 229 -1.19 8.52 -6.05
CA TRP A 229 0.21 8.89 -6.05
C TRP A 229 0.38 10.32 -6.52
N ARG A 230 1.36 11.02 -5.92
CA ARG A 230 1.79 12.36 -6.30
C ARG A 230 3.29 12.35 -6.45
N PHE A 231 3.76 12.89 -7.55
CA PHE A 231 5.16 12.95 -7.94
C PHE A 231 5.54 14.41 -8.10
N TYR A 232 6.57 14.83 -7.37
CA TYR A 232 7.05 16.21 -7.41
C TYR A 232 8.55 16.24 -7.55
N GLN A 233 9.05 16.70 -8.72
CA GLN A 233 10.47 16.88 -8.98
C GLN A 233 10.92 18.22 -8.43
N ALA A 234 11.79 18.18 -7.42
CA ALA A 234 12.39 19.35 -6.77
C ALA A 234 13.66 18.96 -6.01
N ASP A 235 14.43 19.93 -5.55
CA ASP A 235 15.59 19.75 -4.68
C ASP A 235 16.64 18.76 -5.23
N GLY A 236 16.80 18.67 -6.54
CA GLY A 236 17.73 17.74 -7.18
C GLY A 236 17.31 16.27 -7.13
N GLY A 237 16.02 15.99 -7.03
CA GLY A 237 15.47 14.65 -7.01
C GLY A 237 13.95 14.65 -7.16
N ILE A 238 13.29 13.60 -6.68
CA ILE A 238 11.85 13.48 -6.74
C ILE A 238 11.25 13.10 -5.38
N TYR A 239 10.22 13.81 -4.99
CA TYR A 239 9.32 13.41 -3.89
C TYR A 239 8.22 12.52 -4.44
N ILE A 240 8.00 11.37 -3.81
CA ILE A 240 6.93 10.44 -4.15
C ILE A 240 6.05 10.28 -2.92
N GLN A 241 4.80 10.67 -3.05
CA GLN A 241 3.76 10.45 -2.05
C GLN A 241 2.81 9.38 -2.53
N CYS A 242 2.46 8.44 -1.66
CA CYS A 242 1.38 7.48 -1.87
C CYS A 242 0.35 7.63 -0.76
N ASN A 243 -0.91 7.74 -1.15
CA ASN A 243 -2.03 7.63 -0.22
C ASN A 243 -2.80 6.35 -0.56
N ALA A 244 -2.79 5.38 0.35
CA ALA A 244 -3.48 4.10 0.22
C ALA A 244 -4.78 4.11 1.02
N VAL A 245 -5.89 3.80 0.35
CA VAL A 245 -7.22 3.66 0.97
C VAL A 245 -7.73 2.26 0.75
N SER A 246 -7.95 1.51 1.83
CA SER A 246 -8.47 0.15 1.75
C SER A 246 -9.75 -0.02 2.55
N LEU A 247 -10.56 -0.98 2.10
CA LEU A 247 -11.78 -1.44 2.76
C LEU A 247 -11.61 -2.88 3.19
N THR A 248 -11.81 -3.13 4.49
CA THR A 248 -11.83 -4.47 5.09
C THR A 248 -13.16 -4.67 5.81
N ARG A 249 -13.49 -5.91 6.17
CA ARG A 249 -14.63 -6.17 7.05
C ARG A 249 -14.40 -5.55 8.43
N ASP A 250 -15.50 -5.31 9.15
CA ASP A 250 -15.43 -4.92 10.56
C ASP A 250 -14.96 -6.10 11.44
N VAL A 251 -14.44 -5.74 12.61
CA VAL A 251 -14.02 -6.72 13.62
C VAL A 251 -15.25 -7.25 14.33
N PRO A 252 -15.42 -8.59 14.43
CA PRO A 252 -16.53 -9.18 15.17
C PRO A 252 -16.66 -8.61 16.60
N ALA A 253 -17.89 -8.37 17.03
CA ALA A 253 -18.18 -7.86 18.36
C ALA A 253 -17.51 -8.72 19.45
N GLY A 254 -16.89 -8.08 20.44
CA GLY A 254 -16.19 -8.74 21.54
C GLY A 254 -14.70 -9.01 21.30
N LEU A 255 -14.20 -9.02 20.05
CA LEU A 255 -12.78 -9.24 19.73
C LEU A 255 -12.03 -7.96 19.38
N GLY A 256 -12.71 -6.82 19.29
CA GLY A 256 -12.15 -5.57 18.82
C GLY A 256 -10.93 -5.10 19.60
N TRP A 257 -10.94 -5.21 20.93
CA TRP A 257 -9.82 -4.78 21.77
C TRP A 257 -8.53 -5.58 21.53
N LEU A 258 -8.66 -6.85 21.10
CA LEU A 258 -7.53 -7.73 20.85
C LEU A 258 -6.99 -7.57 19.41
N ILE A 259 -7.86 -7.40 18.42
CA ILE A 259 -7.54 -7.46 16.99
C ILE A 259 -7.29 -6.07 16.38
N ARG A 260 -8.02 -5.03 16.84
CA ARG A 260 -7.89 -3.64 16.33
C ARG A 260 -6.45 -3.12 16.23
N PRO A 261 -5.56 -3.30 17.25
CA PRO A 261 -4.19 -2.81 17.14
C PRO A 261 -3.42 -3.40 15.95
N PHE A 262 -3.67 -4.68 15.64
CA PHE A 262 -3.01 -5.35 14.51
C PHE A 262 -3.58 -4.88 13.16
N ILE A 263 -4.91 -4.81 13.03
CA ILE A 263 -5.58 -4.35 11.80
C ILE A 263 -5.20 -2.90 11.47
N GLN A 264 -5.02 -2.05 12.46
CA GLN A 264 -4.61 -0.66 12.25
C GLN A 264 -3.13 -0.51 11.85
N LYS A 265 -2.28 -1.45 12.25
CA LYS A 265 -0.83 -1.40 12.00
C LYS A 265 -0.45 -1.89 10.60
N ILE A 266 -1.14 -2.93 10.12
CA ILE A 266 -0.87 -3.58 8.82
C ILE A 266 -0.84 -2.60 7.65
N PRO A 267 -1.85 -1.71 7.44
CA PRO A 267 -1.83 -0.77 6.32
C PRO A 267 -0.66 0.21 6.36
N SER A 268 -0.27 0.66 7.56
CA SER A 268 0.89 1.54 7.74
C SER A 268 2.21 0.86 7.40
N GLU A 269 2.37 -0.40 7.82
CA GLU A 269 3.57 -1.19 7.53
C GLU A 269 3.67 -1.52 6.04
N SER A 270 2.56 -1.90 5.40
CA SER A 270 2.51 -2.13 3.95
C SER A 270 2.83 -0.88 3.15
N LEU A 271 2.29 0.29 3.52
CA LEU A 271 2.59 1.55 2.86
C LEU A 271 4.06 1.93 2.99
N ARG A 272 4.64 1.79 4.19
CA ARG A 272 6.07 2.04 4.42
C ARG A 272 6.92 1.12 3.55
N PHE A 273 6.62 -0.17 3.54
CA PHE A 273 7.31 -1.14 2.68
C PHE A 273 7.22 -0.75 1.20
N THR A 274 6.02 -0.42 0.72
CA THR A 274 5.80 0.00 -0.68
C THR A 274 6.67 1.21 -1.04
N LEU A 275 6.71 2.25 -0.20
CA LEU A 275 7.51 3.45 -0.46
C LEU A 275 9.03 3.17 -0.38
N ASP A 276 9.49 2.35 0.57
CA ASP A 276 10.90 1.94 0.64
C ASP A 276 11.29 1.11 -0.58
N ALA A 277 10.45 0.16 -1.01
CA ALA A 277 10.67 -0.66 -2.19
C ALA A 277 10.65 0.18 -3.48
N THR A 278 9.71 1.13 -3.60
CA THR A 278 9.65 2.10 -4.71
C THR A 278 10.95 2.89 -4.82
N ARG A 279 11.45 3.44 -3.70
CA ARG A 279 12.72 4.16 -3.67
C ARG A 279 13.87 3.28 -4.16
N ALA A 280 13.96 2.05 -3.64
CA ALA A 280 15.02 1.13 -4.02
C ALA A 280 14.92 0.71 -5.51
N ALA A 281 13.72 0.45 -6.02
CA ALA A 281 13.46 0.09 -7.40
C ALA A 281 13.90 1.20 -8.38
N VAL A 282 13.44 2.43 -8.11
CA VAL A 282 13.77 3.60 -8.93
C VAL A 282 15.28 3.89 -8.89
N ALA A 283 15.90 3.92 -7.71
CA ALA A 283 17.33 4.13 -7.58
C ALA A 283 18.14 3.08 -8.36
N LYS A 284 17.85 1.79 -8.16
CA LYS A 284 18.53 0.67 -8.83
C LYS A 284 18.42 0.71 -10.35
N LYS A 285 17.24 1.07 -10.87
CA LYS A 285 17.01 1.13 -12.34
C LYS A 285 17.91 2.17 -13.02
N PHE A 286 18.26 3.25 -12.34
CA PHE A 286 19.00 4.38 -12.92
C PHE A 286 20.47 4.48 -12.48
N GLU A 287 20.88 3.86 -11.38
CA GLU A 287 22.31 3.67 -11.05
C GLU A 287 23.02 2.79 -12.09
N SER A 288 22.36 1.77 -12.60
CA SER A 288 22.92 0.89 -13.65
C SER A 288 23.13 1.58 -14.99
N VAL A 289 22.34 2.62 -15.30
CA VAL A 289 22.47 3.38 -16.55
C VAL A 289 23.65 4.35 -16.49
N SER A 290 23.92 4.96 -15.33
CA SER A 290 25.05 5.89 -15.15
C SER A 290 26.42 5.18 -15.19
N ASN A 291 26.50 3.94 -14.72
CA ASN A 291 27.74 3.16 -14.75
C ASN A 291 28.03 2.55 -16.13
N GLY A 292 27.00 2.26 -16.94
CA GLY A 292 27.16 1.71 -18.29
C GLY A 292 27.65 2.72 -19.34
N THR A 293 27.48 4.03 -19.09
CA THR A 293 27.95 5.09 -20.00
C THR A 293 29.43 5.44 -19.80
N HIS A 294 30.02 5.16 -18.63
CA HIS A 294 31.44 5.40 -18.38
C HIS A 294 32.38 4.35 -18.98
N ASP A 295 31.90 3.13 -19.19
CA ASP A 295 32.71 2.05 -19.78
C ASP A 295 32.80 2.12 -21.32
N ALA A 296 31.95 2.92 -21.97
CA ALA A 296 31.92 3.06 -23.42
C ALA A 296 32.85 4.19 -23.98
N GLU A 297 33.30 5.11 -23.12
CA GLU A 297 34.20 6.21 -23.53
C GLU A 297 35.70 5.96 -23.26
N GLY A 298 36.03 4.86 -22.59
CA GLY A 298 37.41 4.49 -22.22
C GLY A 298 38.16 3.64 -23.24
N SER A 299 37.57 3.30 -24.41
CA SER A 299 38.20 2.47 -25.43
C SER A 299 38.23 3.15 -26.78
N LYS A 300 39.05 4.19 -26.89
CA LYS A 300 39.57 4.70 -28.16
C LYS A 300 41.05 5.11 -28.02
#